data_9c6f0eaa384e8620ef99061fc5dc42bb
#
_entry.id   9c6f0eaa384e8620ef99061fc5dc42bb
#
_cell.length_a   1.000
_cell.length_b   1.000
_cell.length_c   1.000
_cell.angle_alpha   90.00
_cell.angle_beta   90.00
_cell.angle_gamma   90.00
#
_symmetry.space_group_name_H-M   'P 1'
#
loop_
_entity.id
_entity.type
_entity.pdbx_description
1 polymer ?
#
loop_
_entity_poly.entity_id
_entity_poly.type
_entity_poly.pdbx_seq_one_letter_code
_entity_poly.pdbx_strand_id
1 'polypeptide(L)'
;MGRKHPNYYKTEDFLRGYRASKAHIAILERRKEDLKEYKSRGIKAINTDGIRIYSVPVDRVGNEVVKINEMEEIINENLRNEKRVIREIDNAIALLDEIEADIIKMKYFDNMQVALIADYLGYDRSVISRKKDLAVKTISKALWGVSLPKKN
;
A
#
# COMPACT_ATOMS: atom_id res chain seq x y z
N MET A 1 -9.11 -17.73 -27.82
CA MET A 1 -8.50 -17.18 -26.61
C MET A 1 -9.50 -17.25 -25.47
N GLY A 2 -9.22 -18.02 -24.45
CA GLY A 2 -10.07 -18.10 -23.26
C GLY A 2 -10.07 -16.78 -22.49
N ARG A 3 -11.23 -16.39 -21.98
CA ARG A 3 -11.33 -15.23 -21.07
C ARG A 3 -10.46 -15.48 -19.83
N LYS A 4 -9.63 -14.51 -19.47
CA LYS A 4 -8.84 -14.58 -18.25
C LYS A 4 -9.78 -14.58 -17.03
N HIS A 5 -9.41 -15.32 -15.99
CA HIS A 5 -10.19 -15.40 -14.76
C HIS A 5 -10.38 -13.99 -14.14
N PRO A 6 -11.54 -13.67 -13.54
CA PRO A 6 -11.77 -12.37 -12.92
C PRO A 6 -10.68 -11.97 -11.93
N ASN A 7 -10.12 -12.91 -11.19
CA ASN A 7 -9.03 -12.66 -10.26
C ASN A 7 -7.72 -12.22 -10.94
N TYR A 8 -7.53 -12.52 -12.24
CA TYR A 8 -6.39 -12.04 -13.00
C TYR A 8 -6.39 -10.51 -13.07
N TYR A 9 -7.51 -9.93 -13.50
CA TYR A 9 -7.65 -8.47 -13.61
C TYR A 9 -7.59 -7.78 -12.24
N LYS A 10 -8.22 -8.39 -11.25
CA LYS A 10 -8.15 -7.93 -9.87
C LYS A 10 -6.70 -7.90 -9.34
N THR A 11 -5.91 -8.91 -9.71
CA THR A 11 -4.49 -8.98 -9.36
C THR A 11 -3.70 -7.88 -10.06
N GLU A 12 -3.94 -7.64 -11.34
CA GLU A 12 -3.28 -6.56 -12.07
C GLU A 12 -3.55 -5.19 -11.43
N ASP A 13 -4.82 -4.92 -11.07
CA ASP A 13 -5.19 -3.66 -10.40
C ASP A 13 -4.52 -3.53 -9.03
N PHE A 14 -4.44 -4.62 -8.29
CA PHE A 14 -3.78 -4.67 -7.00
C PHE A 14 -2.27 -4.36 -7.10
N LEU A 15 -1.61 -4.94 -8.10
CA LEU A 15 -0.19 -4.68 -8.39
C LEU A 15 0.07 -3.24 -8.84
N ARG A 16 -0.81 -2.67 -9.67
CA ARG A 16 -0.69 -1.27 -10.12
C ARG A 16 -0.78 -0.28 -8.97
N GLY A 17 -1.49 -0.61 -7.90
CA GLY A 17 -1.61 0.21 -6.71
C GLY A 17 -0.38 0.23 -5.80
N TYR A 18 0.62 -0.61 -6.02
CA TYR A 18 1.77 -0.80 -5.12
C TYR A 18 2.53 0.49 -4.81
N ARG A 19 2.88 1.28 -5.83
CA ARG A 19 3.59 2.56 -5.63
C ARG A 19 2.75 3.60 -4.90
N ALA A 20 1.47 3.67 -5.23
CA ALA A 20 0.54 4.57 -4.55
C ALA A 20 0.40 4.21 -3.07
N SER A 21 0.29 2.92 -2.75
CA SER A 21 0.26 2.45 -1.36
C SER A 21 1.54 2.77 -0.60
N LYS A 22 2.71 2.59 -1.22
CA LYS A 22 3.99 3.01 -0.62
C LYS A 22 4.06 4.51 -0.36
N ALA A 23 3.63 5.32 -1.32
CA ALA A 23 3.58 6.77 -1.16
C ALA A 23 2.59 7.16 -0.06
N HIS A 24 1.44 6.51 0.01
CA HIS A 24 0.44 6.75 1.05
C HIS A 24 0.98 6.41 2.45
N ILE A 25 1.71 5.31 2.60
CA ILE A 25 2.40 4.96 3.86
C ILE A 25 3.33 6.09 4.29
N ALA A 26 4.18 6.58 3.39
CA ALA A 26 5.12 7.68 3.70
C ALA A 26 4.39 8.97 4.13
N ILE A 27 3.28 9.29 3.46
CA ILE A 27 2.44 10.45 3.83
C ILE A 27 1.80 10.26 5.20
N LEU A 28 1.27 9.08 5.48
CA LEU A 28 0.64 8.78 6.77
C LEU A 28 1.65 8.80 7.93
N GLU A 29 2.85 8.26 7.72
CA GLU A 29 3.91 8.29 8.70
C GLU A 29 4.33 9.72 9.02
N ARG A 30 4.42 10.59 8.01
CA ARG A 30 4.70 12.01 8.19
C ARG A 30 3.57 12.71 8.96
N ARG A 31 2.31 12.46 8.61
CA ARG A 31 1.17 13.02 9.34
C ARG A 31 1.14 12.57 10.79
N LYS A 32 1.50 11.31 11.05
CA LYS A 32 1.62 10.77 12.40
C LYS A 32 2.69 11.51 13.22
N GLU A 33 3.84 11.77 12.62
CA GLU A 33 4.93 12.53 13.25
C GLU A 33 4.52 13.98 13.51
N ASP A 34 3.86 14.64 12.56
CA ASP A 34 3.33 15.98 12.70
C ASP A 34 2.33 16.08 13.87
N LEU A 35 1.44 15.09 14.03
CA LEU A 35 0.52 15.02 15.17
C LEU A 35 1.26 14.83 16.50
N LYS A 36 2.28 14.02 16.51
CA LYS A 36 3.11 13.79 17.70
C LYS A 36 3.84 15.07 18.13
N GLU A 37 4.40 15.81 17.18
CA GLU A 37 5.00 17.13 17.43
C GLU A 37 3.97 18.13 17.95
N TYR A 38 2.78 18.17 17.35
CA TYR A 38 1.70 19.05 17.79
C TYR A 38 1.29 18.77 19.24
N LYS A 39 1.11 17.51 19.60
CA LYS A 39 0.85 17.08 20.98
C LYS A 39 1.95 17.53 21.94
N SER A 40 3.21 17.32 21.55
CA SER A 40 4.38 17.67 22.37
C SER A 40 4.49 19.18 22.60
N ARG A 41 4.23 19.99 21.57
CA ARG A 41 4.20 21.47 21.69
C ARG A 41 3.05 21.95 22.57
N GLY A 42 1.87 21.36 22.42
CA GLY A 42 0.71 21.67 23.27
C GLY A 42 0.98 21.39 24.74
N ILE A 43 1.58 20.25 25.06
CA ILE A 43 1.96 19.89 26.44
C ILE A 43 3.05 20.81 26.97
N LYS A 44 4.05 21.15 26.17
CA LYS A 44 5.12 22.09 26.55
C LYS A 44 4.60 23.51 26.79
N ALA A 45 3.66 23.99 25.97
CA ALA A 45 3.01 25.28 26.15
C ALA A 45 2.18 25.34 27.46
N ILE A 46 1.57 24.26 27.87
CA ILE A 46 0.85 24.13 29.14
C ILE A 46 1.85 24.16 30.33
N ASN A 47 3.02 23.56 30.19
CA ASN A 47 4.02 23.47 31.27
C ASN A 47 4.87 24.73 31.45
N THR A 48 5.03 25.58 30.42
CA THR A 48 5.86 26.78 30.46
C THR A 48 5.15 28.07 30.88
N ASP A 49 3.84 28.14 30.66
CA ASP A 49 3.02 29.32 30.96
C ASP A 49 1.89 29.02 31.96
N GLY A 50 2.23 28.61 33.17
CA GLY A 50 1.29 28.35 34.27
C GLY A 50 0.31 29.47 34.61
N ILE A 51 0.41 30.62 33.97
CA ILE A 51 -0.41 31.84 34.24
C ILE A 51 -1.47 32.07 33.14
N ARG A 52 -1.35 31.46 31.97
CA ARG A 52 -2.27 31.70 30.82
C ARG A 52 -3.37 30.65 30.64
N ILE A 53 -3.42 29.63 31.48
CA ILE A 53 -4.40 28.53 31.38
C ILE A 53 -5.83 28.98 31.74
N TYR A 54 -5.99 30.13 32.36
CA TYR A 54 -7.30 30.62 32.80
C TYR A 54 -8.19 31.22 31.68
N SER A 55 -7.66 31.34 30.44
CA SER A 55 -8.40 31.97 29.36
C SER A 55 -8.91 31.01 28.26
N VAL A 56 -8.58 29.71 28.34
CA VAL A 56 -9.10 28.70 27.40
C VAL A 56 -10.10 27.82 28.13
N PRO A 57 -11.38 27.73 27.68
CA PRO A 57 -12.34 26.82 28.27
C PRO A 57 -11.83 25.41 28.30
N VAL A 58 -11.89 24.71 29.44
CA VAL A 58 -11.45 23.34 29.65
C VAL A 58 -12.07 22.39 28.62
N ASP A 59 -13.31 22.65 28.23
CA ASP A 59 -14.00 21.87 27.19
C ASP A 59 -13.36 21.94 25.81
N ARG A 60 -12.69 23.03 25.48
CA ARG A 60 -12.02 23.22 24.19
C ARG A 60 -10.73 22.41 24.10
N VAL A 61 -9.95 22.35 25.17
CA VAL A 61 -8.72 21.56 25.24
C VAL A 61 -9.04 20.06 25.25
N GLY A 62 -10.08 19.64 25.97
CA GLY A 62 -10.53 18.27 25.99
C GLY A 62 -11.01 17.79 24.63
N ASN A 63 -11.78 18.61 23.90
CA ASN A 63 -12.26 18.30 22.55
C ASN A 63 -11.13 18.22 21.52
N GLU A 64 -10.12 19.07 21.60
CA GLU A 64 -8.94 19.01 20.73
C GLU A 64 -8.12 17.75 20.97
N VAL A 65 -7.89 17.36 22.22
CA VAL A 65 -7.18 16.12 22.56
C VAL A 65 -7.93 14.89 22.06
N VAL A 66 -9.25 14.84 22.22
CA VAL A 66 -10.09 13.75 21.70
C VAL A 66 -9.98 13.66 20.18
N LYS A 67 -10.09 14.79 19.48
CA LYS A 67 -9.94 14.84 18.01
C LYS A 67 -8.58 14.38 17.54
N ILE A 68 -7.50 14.79 18.21
CA ILE A 68 -6.14 14.37 17.88
C ILE A 68 -5.98 12.86 18.07
N ASN A 69 -6.50 12.30 19.15
CA ASN A 69 -6.48 10.87 19.42
C ASN A 69 -7.26 10.08 18.37
N GLU A 70 -8.44 10.56 17.95
CA GLU A 70 -9.23 9.96 16.88
C GLU A 70 -8.50 10.00 15.55
N MET A 71 -7.86 11.12 15.19
CA MET A 71 -7.04 11.23 13.98
C MET A 71 -5.85 10.29 14.00
N GLU A 72 -5.20 10.13 15.14
CA GLU A 72 -4.09 9.20 15.34
C GLU A 72 -4.52 7.74 15.15
N GLU A 73 -5.69 7.35 15.67
CA GLU A 73 -6.26 6.02 15.48
C GLU A 73 -6.57 5.74 14.00
N ILE A 74 -7.18 6.70 13.29
CA ILE A 74 -7.47 6.59 11.85
C ILE A 74 -6.17 6.42 11.05
N ILE A 75 -5.15 7.22 11.34
CA ILE A 75 -3.85 7.12 10.67
C ILE A 75 -3.22 5.76 10.95
N ASN A 76 -3.22 5.29 12.18
CA ASN A 76 -2.66 3.99 12.55
C ASN A 76 -3.39 2.82 11.87
N GLU A 77 -4.72 2.88 11.76
CA GLU A 77 -5.51 1.87 11.06
C GLU A 77 -5.18 1.85 9.57
N ASN A 78 -5.15 3.02 8.93
CA ASN A 78 -4.78 3.14 7.53
C ASN A 78 -3.35 2.65 7.28
N LEU A 79 -2.39 2.95 8.16
CA LEU A 79 -1.03 2.44 8.09
C LEU A 79 -0.99 0.91 8.17
N ARG A 80 -1.72 0.31 9.09
CA ARG A 80 -1.79 -1.17 9.19
C ARG A 80 -2.32 -1.79 7.91
N ASN A 81 -3.38 -1.23 7.35
CA ASN A 81 -4.01 -1.72 6.13
C ASN A 81 -3.08 -1.61 4.92
N GLU A 82 -2.46 -0.44 4.72
CA GLU A 82 -1.53 -0.22 3.60
C GLU A 82 -0.26 -1.09 3.72
N LYS A 83 0.31 -1.18 4.90
CA LYS A 83 1.47 -2.05 5.17
C LYS A 83 1.15 -3.52 4.95
N ARG A 84 -0.08 -3.95 5.27
CA ARG A 84 -0.54 -5.31 4.99
C ARG A 84 -0.59 -5.57 3.49
N VAL A 85 -1.17 -4.65 2.71
CA VAL A 85 -1.23 -4.76 1.24
C VAL A 85 0.17 -4.89 0.64
N ILE A 86 1.10 -4.03 1.04
CA ILE A 86 2.49 -4.08 0.57
C ILE A 86 3.13 -5.42 0.91
N ARG A 87 2.96 -5.89 2.13
CA ARG A 87 3.51 -7.19 2.59
C ARG A 87 2.94 -8.37 1.81
N GLU A 88 1.64 -8.36 1.55
CA GLU A 88 0.98 -9.41 0.76
C GLU A 88 1.54 -9.45 -0.67
N ILE A 89 1.72 -8.29 -1.30
CA ILE A 89 2.32 -8.20 -2.64
C ILE A 89 3.78 -8.67 -2.62
N ASP A 90 4.58 -8.19 -1.67
CA ASP A 90 5.99 -8.57 -1.55
C ASP A 90 6.15 -10.09 -1.32
N ASN A 91 5.32 -10.67 -0.47
CA ASN A 91 5.29 -12.12 -0.23
C ASN A 91 4.90 -12.91 -1.48
N ALA A 92 3.93 -12.43 -2.24
CA ALA A 92 3.51 -13.08 -3.47
C ALA A 92 4.60 -13.01 -4.55
N ILE A 93 5.28 -11.86 -4.69
CA ILE A 93 6.40 -11.69 -5.62
C ILE A 93 7.59 -12.58 -5.23
N ALA A 94 7.82 -12.80 -3.95
CA ALA A 94 8.88 -13.69 -3.45
C ALA A 94 8.71 -15.15 -3.90
N LEU A 95 7.52 -15.56 -4.34
CA LEU A 95 7.26 -16.89 -4.91
C LEU A 95 7.75 -17.04 -6.36
N LEU A 96 8.01 -15.92 -7.04
CA LEU A 96 8.41 -15.88 -8.44
C LEU A 96 9.92 -16.12 -8.59
N ASP A 97 10.33 -16.61 -9.77
CA ASP A 97 11.73 -16.56 -10.12
C ASP A 97 12.17 -15.10 -10.38
N GLU A 98 13.48 -14.89 -10.48
CA GLU A 98 14.06 -13.55 -10.63
C GLU A 98 13.53 -12.81 -11.88
N ILE A 99 13.44 -13.52 -13.01
CA ILE A 99 12.97 -12.94 -14.27
C ILE A 99 11.49 -12.57 -14.19
N GLU A 100 10.68 -13.46 -13.67
CA GLU A 100 9.24 -13.21 -13.47
C GLU A 100 9.02 -12.03 -12.52
N ALA A 101 9.75 -11.98 -11.42
CA ALA A 101 9.69 -10.86 -10.46
C ALA A 101 10.07 -9.53 -11.13
N ASP A 102 11.12 -9.50 -11.94
CA ASP A 102 11.54 -8.31 -12.69
C ASP A 102 10.46 -7.87 -13.68
N ILE A 103 9.87 -8.79 -14.42
CA ILE A 103 8.77 -8.50 -15.35
C ILE A 103 7.59 -7.85 -14.63
N ILE A 104 7.18 -8.41 -13.49
CA ILE A 104 6.07 -7.87 -12.70
C ILE A 104 6.37 -6.46 -12.21
N LYS A 105 7.56 -6.22 -11.68
CA LYS A 105 7.97 -4.90 -11.21
C LYS A 105 8.03 -3.87 -12.34
N MET A 106 8.63 -4.22 -13.45
CA MET A 106 8.71 -3.35 -14.63
C MET A 106 7.33 -3.03 -15.19
N LYS A 107 6.46 -4.05 -15.30
CA LYS A 107 5.13 -3.89 -15.89
C LYS A 107 4.19 -3.09 -15.01
N TYR A 108 4.10 -3.44 -13.73
CA TYR A 108 3.05 -2.92 -12.85
C TYR A 108 3.53 -1.83 -11.91
N PHE A 109 4.79 -1.83 -11.50
CA PHE A 109 5.34 -0.77 -10.64
C PHE A 109 5.91 0.37 -11.48
N ASP A 110 6.63 0.07 -12.56
CA ASP A 110 7.24 1.07 -13.44
C ASP A 110 6.38 1.43 -14.65
N ASN A 111 5.25 0.75 -14.81
CA ASN A 111 4.29 0.95 -15.90
C ASN A 111 4.93 0.86 -17.30
N MET A 112 5.89 -0.03 -17.46
CA MET A 112 6.56 -0.26 -18.74
C MET A 112 5.71 -1.10 -19.69
N GLN A 113 5.81 -0.81 -20.97
CA GLN A 113 5.20 -1.65 -22.01
C GLN A 113 5.98 -2.95 -22.19
N VAL A 114 5.27 -4.02 -22.54
CA VAL A 114 5.88 -5.34 -22.77
C VAL A 114 7.04 -5.29 -23.76
N ALA A 115 6.92 -4.47 -24.82
CA ALA A 115 7.97 -4.28 -25.82
C ALA A 115 9.27 -3.76 -25.19
N LEU A 116 9.20 -2.78 -24.31
CA LEU A 116 10.35 -2.21 -23.62
C LEU A 116 10.97 -3.20 -22.62
N ILE A 117 10.15 -3.95 -21.92
CA ILE A 117 10.60 -5.01 -21.01
C ILE A 117 11.35 -6.09 -21.78
N ALA A 118 10.82 -6.50 -22.93
CA ALA A 118 11.45 -7.47 -23.82
C ALA A 118 12.83 -7.00 -24.30
N ASP A 119 12.92 -5.76 -24.75
CA ASP A 119 14.18 -5.15 -25.19
C ASP A 119 15.20 -5.06 -24.04
N TYR A 120 14.74 -4.66 -22.86
CA TYR A 120 15.58 -4.51 -21.68
C TYR A 120 16.15 -5.85 -21.17
N LEU A 121 15.31 -6.89 -21.12
CA LEU A 121 15.68 -8.21 -20.63
C LEU A 121 16.30 -9.12 -21.71
N GLY A 122 16.24 -8.74 -22.99
CA GLY A 122 16.78 -9.53 -24.09
C GLY A 122 15.93 -10.75 -24.46
N TYR A 123 14.61 -10.65 -24.34
CA TYR A 123 13.65 -11.70 -24.70
C TYR A 123 12.69 -11.24 -25.77
N ASP A 124 12.04 -12.18 -26.46
CA ASP A 124 10.93 -11.88 -27.37
C ASP A 124 9.69 -11.42 -26.57
N ARG A 125 8.91 -10.53 -27.17
CA ARG A 125 7.65 -10.03 -26.58
C ARG A 125 6.69 -11.15 -26.18
N SER A 126 6.58 -12.18 -27.01
CA SER A 126 5.74 -13.36 -26.75
C SER A 126 6.18 -14.11 -25.48
N VAL A 127 7.49 -14.22 -25.26
CA VAL A 127 8.06 -14.85 -24.06
C VAL A 127 7.74 -14.01 -22.81
N ILE A 128 7.95 -12.70 -22.90
CA ILE A 128 7.61 -11.78 -21.79
C ILE A 128 6.14 -11.83 -21.47
N SER A 129 5.25 -11.80 -22.47
CA SER A 129 3.79 -11.90 -22.24
C SER A 129 3.39 -13.20 -21.55
N ARG A 130 3.96 -14.33 -21.95
CA ARG A 130 3.71 -15.63 -21.31
C ARG A 130 4.21 -15.66 -19.86
N LYS A 131 5.44 -15.21 -19.63
CA LYS A 131 6.02 -15.16 -18.28
C LYS A 131 5.22 -14.22 -17.38
N LYS A 132 4.81 -13.08 -17.90
CA LYS A 132 3.92 -12.13 -17.18
C LYS A 132 2.61 -12.81 -16.78
N ASP A 133 1.93 -13.48 -17.72
CA ASP A 133 0.66 -14.13 -17.45
C ASP A 133 0.78 -15.26 -16.40
N LEU A 134 1.85 -16.04 -16.47
CA LEU A 134 2.15 -17.08 -15.48
C LEU A 134 2.43 -16.47 -14.10
N ALA A 135 3.22 -15.40 -14.06
CA ALA A 135 3.53 -14.70 -12.83
C ALA A 135 2.27 -14.09 -12.18
N VAL A 136 1.42 -13.44 -12.97
CA VAL A 136 0.13 -12.92 -12.47
C VAL A 136 -0.76 -14.03 -11.95
N LYS A 137 -0.81 -15.17 -12.60
CA LYS A 137 -1.58 -16.35 -12.12
C LYS A 137 -1.03 -16.87 -10.79
N THR A 138 0.28 -16.94 -10.64
CA THR A 138 0.92 -17.35 -9.38
C THR A 138 0.59 -16.38 -8.26
N ILE A 139 0.71 -15.09 -8.50
CA ILE A 139 0.36 -14.03 -7.54
C ILE A 139 -1.14 -14.10 -7.19
N SER A 140 -1.99 -14.24 -8.20
CA SER A 140 -3.44 -14.36 -8.03
C SER A 140 -3.82 -15.52 -7.12
N LYS A 141 -3.18 -16.67 -7.32
CA LYS A 141 -3.39 -17.85 -6.47
C LYS A 141 -2.92 -17.60 -5.03
N ALA A 142 -1.80 -16.93 -4.85
CA ALA A 142 -1.27 -16.59 -3.53
C ALA A 142 -2.18 -15.60 -2.78
N LEU A 143 -2.70 -14.58 -3.48
CA LEU A 143 -3.53 -13.55 -2.88
C LEU A 143 -4.99 -13.98 -2.63
N TRP A 144 -5.57 -14.70 -3.57
CA TRP A 144 -7.03 -14.97 -3.59
C TRP A 144 -7.37 -16.46 -3.44
N GLY A 145 -6.37 -17.32 -3.46
CA GLY A 145 -6.56 -18.77 -3.43
C GLY A 145 -7.05 -19.36 -4.78
N VAL A 146 -7.30 -20.65 -4.78
CA VAL A 146 -7.87 -21.36 -5.94
C VAL A 146 -9.37 -21.17 -5.90
N SER A 147 -9.95 -20.62 -6.98
CA SER A 147 -11.40 -20.67 -7.16
C SER A 147 -11.83 -22.13 -7.27
N LEU A 148 -12.53 -22.64 -6.29
CA LEU A 148 -13.17 -23.93 -6.40
C LEU A 148 -14.17 -23.85 -7.56
N PRO A 149 -14.20 -24.86 -8.47
CA PRO A 149 -15.21 -24.91 -9.49
C PRO A 149 -16.59 -24.89 -8.82
N LYS A 150 -17.45 -23.98 -9.27
CA LYS A 150 -18.84 -23.99 -8.81
C LYS A 150 -19.41 -25.36 -9.14
N LYS A 151 -19.81 -26.12 -8.13
CA LYS A 151 -20.61 -27.31 -8.34
C LYS A 151 -21.91 -26.89 -9.00
N ASN A 152 -22.09 -27.30 -10.23
CA ASN A 152 -23.38 -27.19 -10.88
C ASN A 152 -24.40 -28.12 -10.21
#